data_ab59a86140862be8e5c85ee73e577f7c
#
_entry.id   ab59a86140862be8e5c85ee73e577f7c
#
_cell.length_a   1.000
_cell.length_b   1.000
_cell.length_c   1.000
_cell.angle_alpha   90.00
_cell.angle_beta   90.00
_cell.angle_gamma   90.00
#
_symmetry.space_group_name_H-M   'P 1'
#
loop_
_entity.id
_entity.type
_entity.pdbx_description
1 polymer ?
#
loop_
_entity_poly.entity_id
_entity_poly.type
_entity_poly.pdbx_seq_one_letter_code
_entity_poly.pdbx_strand_id
1 'polypeptide(L)'
;MDRLIRAVEYWPKDIPIAIELRNTEWFNDATIANEVYALFEQNGISNIITDTAGRRDLLHMRLTSPSVFVRYVGANHESDYSRLDTWLKRIKQWADQGMENLYFFVHQNLEKESPVLSAYFTDKLNKELGLKLKIPVGQDQEPLIK
;
A
#
# COMPACT_ATOMS: atom_id res chain seq x y z
N MET A 1 14.25 8.41 16.50
CA MET A 1 14.81 7.07 16.24
C MET A 1 14.65 6.13 17.44
N ASP A 2 15.10 6.45 18.64
CA ASP A 2 15.13 5.54 19.83
C ASP A 2 13.79 4.85 20.17
N ARG A 3 12.68 5.58 20.06
CA ARG A 3 11.36 4.99 20.32
C ARG A 3 10.98 3.93 19.28
N LEU A 4 11.34 4.15 18.01
CA LEU A 4 11.10 3.21 16.93
C LEU A 4 11.96 1.96 17.12
N ILE A 5 13.24 2.12 17.43
CA ILE A 5 14.15 1.02 17.73
C ILE A 5 13.60 0.15 18.87
N ARG A 6 13.23 0.76 20.00
CA ARG A 6 12.63 0.04 21.13
C ARG A 6 11.36 -0.70 20.74
N ALA A 7 10.48 -0.08 19.95
CA ALA A 7 9.25 -0.74 19.51
C ALA A 7 9.55 -1.98 18.65
N VAL A 8 10.53 -1.89 17.75
CA VAL A 8 11.00 -3.00 16.92
C VAL A 8 11.66 -4.11 17.77
N GLU A 9 12.47 -3.75 18.77
CA GLU A 9 13.11 -4.70 19.67
C GLU A 9 12.10 -5.47 20.53
N TYR A 10 11.06 -4.80 21.01
CA TYR A 10 10.01 -5.41 21.84
C TYR A 10 9.01 -6.25 21.04
N TRP A 11 8.93 -6.06 19.70
CA TRP A 11 7.98 -6.80 18.90
C TRP A 11 8.36 -8.28 18.79
N PRO A 12 7.43 -9.24 19.02
CA PRO A 12 7.70 -10.67 18.88
C PRO A 12 8.18 -10.99 17.46
N LYS A 13 9.31 -11.68 17.34
CA LYS A 13 9.96 -11.91 16.04
C LYS A 13 9.26 -12.94 15.15
N ASP A 14 8.37 -13.73 15.73
CA ASP A 14 7.50 -14.71 15.05
C ASP A 14 6.20 -14.11 14.50
N ILE A 15 5.91 -12.84 14.81
CA ILE A 15 4.70 -12.15 14.33
C ILE A 15 5.09 -11.13 13.26
N PRO A 16 4.73 -11.36 11.97
CA PRO A 16 4.98 -10.38 10.92
C PRO A 16 4.29 -9.05 11.21
N ILE A 17 4.96 -7.94 10.90
CA ILE A 17 4.44 -6.59 11.11
C ILE A 17 4.74 -5.70 9.93
N ALA A 18 3.81 -4.78 9.64
CA ALA A 18 4.02 -3.65 8.75
C ALA A 18 3.85 -2.33 9.53
N ILE A 19 4.73 -1.36 9.28
CA ILE A 19 4.75 -0.09 10.01
C ILE A 19 4.52 1.08 9.03
N GLU A 20 3.55 1.94 9.37
CA GLU A 20 3.29 3.21 8.67
C GLU A 20 3.92 4.37 9.45
N LEU A 21 4.82 5.11 8.81
CA LEU A 21 5.39 6.34 9.35
C LEU A 21 4.77 7.54 8.61
N ARG A 22 3.99 8.34 9.32
CA ARG A 22 3.19 9.44 8.73
C ARG A 22 3.80 10.82 8.91
N ASN A 23 4.87 10.96 9.69
CA ASN A 23 5.59 12.21 9.82
C ASN A 23 6.67 12.29 8.74
N THR A 24 6.67 13.36 7.96
CA THR A 24 7.64 13.62 6.89
C THR A 24 9.08 13.75 7.38
N GLU A 25 9.29 14.08 8.64
CA GLU A 25 10.64 14.15 9.25
C GLU A 25 11.41 12.82 9.13
N TRP A 26 10.72 11.69 9.02
CA TRP A 26 11.35 10.39 8.78
C TRP A 26 11.96 10.25 7.39
N PHE A 27 11.54 11.11 6.43
CA PHE A 27 11.89 10.97 5.02
C PHE A 27 12.54 12.22 4.41
N ASN A 28 12.51 13.35 5.11
CA ASN A 28 13.10 14.62 4.65
C ASN A 28 14.63 14.60 4.68
N ASP A 29 15.23 13.78 5.55
CA ASP A 29 16.67 13.55 5.61
C ASP A 29 17.00 12.15 5.11
N ALA A 30 17.83 12.06 4.09
CA ALA A 30 18.19 10.78 3.48
C ALA A 30 18.93 9.84 4.46
N THR A 31 19.69 10.39 5.42
CA THR A 31 20.38 9.58 6.44
C THR A 31 19.38 8.93 7.36
N ILE A 32 18.44 9.72 7.90
CA ILE A 32 17.37 9.22 8.78
C ILE A 32 16.51 8.19 8.04
N ALA A 33 16.12 8.49 6.79
CA ALA A 33 15.32 7.57 5.98
C ALA A 33 16.05 6.24 5.76
N ASN A 34 17.34 6.27 5.45
CA ASN A 34 18.13 5.06 5.24
C ASN A 34 18.30 4.24 6.54
N GLU A 35 18.46 4.90 7.69
CA GLU A 35 18.49 4.22 9.00
C GLU A 35 17.17 3.51 9.30
N VAL A 36 16.02 4.15 9.02
CA VAL A 36 14.68 3.54 9.17
C VAL A 36 14.53 2.33 8.26
N TYR A 37 14.89 2.46 6.99
CA TYR A 37 14.78 1.35 6.05
C TYR A 37 15.71 0.18 6.43
N ALA A 38 16.94 0.48 6.82
CA ALA A 38 17.87 -0.54 7.30
C ALA A 38 17.36 -1.28 8.54
N LEU A 39 16.76 -0.55 9.49
CA LEU A 39 16.14 -1.13 10.68
C LEU A 39 15.00 -2.09 10.29
N PHE A 40 14.16 -1.70 9.33
CA PHE A 40 13.04 -2.53 8.88
C PHE A 40 13.52 -3.75 8.10
N GLU A 41 14.45 -3.58 7.16
CA GLU A 41 15.06 -4.66 6.38
C GLU A 41 15.71 -5.72 7.28
N GLN A 42 16.49 -5.31 8.28
CA GLN A 42 17.16 -6.20 9.22
C GLN A 42 16.21 -7.00 10.12
N ASN A 43 15.00 -6.49 10.34
CA ASN A 43 13.99 -7.11 11.19
C ASN A 43 12.82 -7.73 10.40
N GLY A 44 12.88 -7.79 9.07
CA GLY A 44 11.82 -8.34 8.23
C GLY A 44 10.49 -7.57 8.32
N ILE A 45 10.54 -6.27 8.63
CA ILE A 45 9.38 -5.41 8.78
C ILE A 45 9.00 -4.81 7.44
N SER A 46 7.74 -4.91 7.06
CA SER A 46 7.23 -4.22 5.88
C SER A 46 7.04 -2.74 6.16
N ASN A 47 7.63 -1.88 5.31
CA ASN A 47 7.33 -0.47 5.32
C ASN A 47 6.01 -0.20 4.58
N ILE A 48 5.02 0.41 5.23
CA ILE A 48 3.75 0.76 4.59
C ILE A 48 3.96 1.98 3.72
N ILE A 49 3.66 1.85 2.44
CA ILE A 49 3.70 2.94 1.47
C ILE A 49 2.36 3.66 1.48
N THR A 50 2.37 4.93 1.84
CA THR A 50 1.18 5.78 1.88
C THR A 50 1.13 6.69 0.67
N ASP A 51 0.14 6.46 -0.21
CA ASP A 51 -0.16 7.32 -1.36
C ASP A 51 -1.49 8.04 -1.13
N THR A 52 -1.43 9.24 -0.60
CA THR A 52 -2.61 10.08 -0.33
C THR A 52 -2.67 11.23 -1.31
N ALA A 53 -3.82 11.43 -1.94
CA ALA A 53 -4.07 12.61 -2.76
C ALA A 53 -3.82 13.89 -1.93
N GLY A 54 -3.05 14.84 -2.49
CA GLY A 54 -2.68 16.07 -1.81
C GLY A 54 -1.53 15.96 -0.79
N ARG A 55 -1.03 14.76 -0.50
CA ARG A 55 0.10 14.50 0.42
C ARG A 55 1.17 13.64 -0.22
N ARG A 56 1.64 14.07 -1.41
CA ARG A 56 2.70 13.37 -2.16
C ARG A 56 4.07 13.40 -1.46
N ASP A 57 4.23 14.29 -0.52
CA ASP A 57 5.39 14.42 0.37
C ASP A 57 5.61 13.18 1.28
N LEU A 58 4.58 12.38 1.48
CA LEU A 58 4.66 11.12 2.23
C LEU A 58 4.98 9.91 1.35
N LEU A 59 4.91 10.06 0.03
CA LEU A 59 5.11 8.95 -0.88
C LEU A 59 6.59 8.60 -1.03
N HIS A 60 6.95 7.45 -0.54
CA HIS A 60 8.24 6.81 -0.74
C HIS A 60 8.00 5.40 -1.29
N MET A 61 8.88 4.92 -2.16
CA MET A 61 8.68 3.68 -2.90
C MET A 61 9.69 2.59 -2.51
N ARG A 62 10.28 2.69 -1.31
CA ARG A 62 11.22 1.71 -0.78
C ARG A 62 10.49 0.51 -0.21
N LEU A 63 10.83 -0.68 -0.68
CA LEU A 63 10.41 -1.95 -0.09
C LEU A 63 11.46 -2.40 0.91
N THR A 64 11.04 -2.91 2.05
CA THR A 64 11.91 -3.40 3.13
C THR A 64 11.71 -4.89 3.43
N SER A 65 10.77 -5.53 2.73
CA SER A 65 10.50 -6.95 2.78
C SER A 65 9.86 -7.44 1.47
N PRO A 66 9.79 -8.74 1.21
CA PRO A 66 9.04 -9.29 0.07
C PRO A 66 7.53 -9.10 0.17
N SER A 67 7.02 -8.71 1.33
CA SER A 67 5.60 -8.38 1.54
C SER A 67 5.38 -6.88 1.43
N VAL A 68 4.66 -6.47 0.40
CA VAL A 68 4.38 -5.07 0.08
C VAL A 68 3.05 -4.65 0.67
N PHE A 69 3.04 -3.55 1.40
CA PHE A 69 1.84 -2.98 1.99
C PHE A 69 1.64 -1.56 1.46
N VAL A 70 0.52 -1.30 0.79
CA VAL A 70 0.17 0.00 0.23
C VAL A 70 -1.15 0.48 0.82
N ARG A 71 -1.16 1.70 1.30
CA ARG A 71 -2.35 2.43 1.69
C ARG A 71 -2.58 3.57 0.70
N TYR A 72 -3.50 3.33 -0.23
CA TYR A 72 -3.90 4.29 -1.25
C TYR A 72 -5.13 5.07 -0.77
N VAL A 73 -5.09 6.38 -0.87
CA VAL A 73 -6.23 7.28 -0.57
C VAL A 73 -6.48 8.16 -1.77
N GLY A 74 -7.64 7.97 -2.39
CA GLY A 74 -8.11 8.75 -3.54
C GLY A 74 -8.69 10.10 -3.14
N ALA A 75 -8.95 10.93 -4.14
CA ALA A 75 -9.54 12.26 -4.00
C ALA A 75 -11.04 12.31 -4.38
N ASN A 76 -11.65 11.19 -4.76
CA ASN A 76 -12.94 11.12 -5.44
C ASN A 76 -12.94 11.90 -6.76
N HIS A 77 -11.89 11.74 -7.53
CA HIS A 77 -11.64 12.42 -8.80
C HIS A 77 -11.17 11.43 -9.87
N GLU A 78 -11.40 11.75 -11.15
CA GLU A 78 -11.01 10.90 -12.29
C GLU A 78 -9.51 10.54 -12.30
N SER A 79 -8.66 11.42 -11.77
CA SER A 79 -7.23 11.15 -11.62
C SER A 79 -6.90 9.95 -10.73
N ASP A 80 -7.83 9.47 -9.92
CA ASP A 80 -7.61 8.30 -9.08
C ASP A 80 -7.41 7.03 -9.93
N TYR A 81 -8.13 6.92 -11.04
CA TYR A 81 -7.97 5.80 -11.97
C TYR A 81 -6.59 5.77 -12.62
N SER A 82 -6.11 6.90 -13.11
CA SER A 82 -4.78 7.00 -13.72
C SER A 82 -3.64 6.78 -12.72
N ARG A 83 -3.84 7.17 -11.45
CA ARG A 83 -2.93 6.86 -10.36
C ARG A 83 -2.88 5.35 -10.08
N LEU A 84 -4.03 4.67 -10.06
CA LEU A 84 -4.09 3.22 -9.89
C LEU A 84 -3.47 2.48 -11.10
N ASP A 85 -3.63 2.98 -12.32
CA ASP A 85 -2.93 2.42 -13.49
C ASP A 85 -1.40 2.57 -13.37
N THR A 86 -0.92 3.64 -12.74
CA THR A 86 0.50 3.81 -12.42
C THR A 86 0.96 2.80 -11.36
N TRP A 87 0.13 2.57 -10.34
CA TRP A 87 0.37 1.54 -9.33
C TRP A 87 0.42 0.14 -9.94
N LEU A 88 -0.49 -0.18 -10.86
CA LEU A 88 -0.50 -1.47 -11.55
C LEU A 88 0.83 -1.76 -12.25
N LYS A 89 1.39 -0.78 -12.96
CA LYS A 89 2.70 -0.90 -13.61
C LYS A 89 3.81 -1.17 -12.58
N ARG A 90 3.77 -0.50 -11.45
CA ARG A 90 4.75 -0.67 -10.37
C ARG A 90 4.64 -2.05 -9.72
N ILE A 91 3.42 -2.49 -9.42
CA ILE A 91 3.17 -3.81 -8.84
C ILE A 91 3.67 -4.92 -9.77
N LYS A 92 3.44 -4.79 -11.08
CA LYS A 92 3.96 -5.72 -12.06
C LYS A 92 5.48 -5.81 -12.03
N GLN A 93 6.18 -4.67 -11.98
CA GLN A 93 7.62 -4.63 -11.83
C GLN A 93 8.09 -5.30 -10.53
N TRP A 94 7.40 -5.08 -9.42
CA TRP A 94 7.75 -5.70 -8.15
C TRP A 94 7.49 -7.23 -8.15
N ALA A 95 6.42 -7.68 -8.81
CA ALA A 95 6.15 -9.10 -8.98
C ALA A 95 7.30 -9.77 -9.77
N ASP A 96 7.77 -9.15 -10.84
CA ASP A 96 8.91 -9.63 -11.62
C ASP A 96 10.23 -9.63 -10.82
N GLN A 97 10.34 -8.79 -9.78
CA GLN A 97 11.50 -8.66 -8.89
C GLN A 97 11.43 -9.52 -7.63
N GLY A 98 10.39 -10.34 -7.48
CA GLY A 98 10.29 -11.30 -6.37
C GLY A 98 9.42 -10.84 -5.20
N MET A 99 8.47 -9.90 -5.42
CA MET A 99 7.41 -9.64 -4.45
C MET A 99 6.59 -10.91 -4.22
N GLU A 100 6.42 -11.30 -2.96
CA GLU A 100 5.67 -12.50 -2.58
C GLU A 100 4.22 -12.19 -2.21
N ASN A 101 4.01 -11.10 -1.49
CA ASN A 101 2.68 -10.72 -1.01
C ASN A 101 2.40 -9.25 -1.29
N LEU A 102 1.15 -8.94 -1.63
CA LEU A 102 0.66 -7.59 -1.80
C LEU A 102 -0.59 -7.36 -0.96
N TYR A 103 -0.52 -6.39 -0.07
CA TYR A 103 -1.64 -5.85 0.70
C TYR A 103 -1.91 -4.43 0.19
N PHE A 104 -2.97 -4.27 -0.58
CA PHE A 104 -3.31 -2.98 -1.20
C PHE A 104 -4.68 -2.50 -0.71
N PHE A 105 -4.68 -1.45 0.09
CA PHE A 105 -5.89 -0.87 0.67
C PHE A 105 -6.30 0.37 -0.11
N VAL A 106 -7.49 0.34 -0.65
CA VAL A 106 -8.08 1.47 -1.39
C VAL A 106 -9.06 2.20 -0.48
N HIS A 107 -8.76 3.46 -0.21
CA HIS A 107 -9.63 4.40 0.49
C HIS A 107 -10.02 5.55 -0.45
N GLN A 108 -11.13 6.18 -0.15
CA GLN A 108 -11.57 7.43 -0.78
C GLN A 108 -11.90 8.45 0.30
N ASN A 109 -11.89 9.75 -0.04
CA ASN A 109 -12.38 10.79 0.86
C ASN A 109 -13.86 10.56 1.23
N LEU A 110 -14.68 10.15 0.24
CA LEU A 110 -15.99 9.58 0.46
C LEU A 110 -15.88 8.06 0.46
N GLU A 111 -15.78 7.44 1.61
CA GLU A 111 -15.51 6.00 1.78
C GLU A 111 -16.54 5.10 1.06
N LYS A 112 -17.78 5.55 0.91
CA LYS A 112 -18.80 4.81 0.14
C LYS A 112 -18.40 4.55 -1.32
N GLU A 113 -17.49 5.34 -1.88
CA GLU A 113 -16.97 5.18 -3.25
C GLU A 113 -15.75 4.23 -3.30
N SER A 114 -15.18 3.86 -2.15
CA SER A 114 -14.03 2.96 -2.09
C SER A 114 -14.27 1.60 -2.78
N PRO A 115 -15.45 0.96 -2.66
CA PRO A 115 -15.72 -0.30 -3.36
C PRO A 115 -15.65 -0.17 -4.89
N VAL A 116 -16.11 0.95 -5.47
CA VAL A 116 -16.09 1.17 -6.91
C VAL A 116 -14.65 1.24 -7.42
N LEU A 117 -13.82 2.03 -6.75
CA LEU A 117 -12.41 2.17 -7.10
C LEU A 117 -11.62 0.88 -6.85
N SER A 118 -11.95 0.15 -5.78
CA SER A 118 -11.39 -1.16 -5.48
C SER A 118 -11.76 -2.18 -6.56
N ALA A 119 -13.01 -2.18 -7.04
CA ALA A 119 -13.47 -3.07 -8.10
C ALA A 119 -12.69 -2.83 -9.39
N TYR A 120 -12.54 -1.55 -9.79
CA TYR A 120 -11.73 -1.18 -10.95
C TYR A 120 -10.30 -1.73 -10.85
N PHE A 121 -9.65 -1.49 -9.71
CA PHE A 121 -8.27 -1.90 -9.52
C PHE A 121 -8.10 -3.42 -9.46
N THR A 122 -9.02 -4.11 -8.78
CA THR A 122 -9.02 -5.59 -8.71
C THR A 122 -9.21 -6.22 -10.09
N ASP A 123 -10.11 -5.69 -10.91
CA ASP A 123 -10.31 -6.16 -12.30
C ASP A 123 -9.04 -6.00 -13.14
N LYS A 124 -8.38 -4.84 -13.02
CA LYS A 124 -7.09 -4.59 -13.69
C LYS A 124 -5.99 -5.54 -13.23
N LEU A 125 -5.85 -5.76 -11.93
CA LEU A 125 -4.87 -6.72 -11.36
C LEU A 125 -5.14 -8.14 -11.88
N ASN A 126 -6.40 -8.58 -11.89
CA ASN A 126 -6.78 -9.88 -12.42
C ASN A 126 -6.36 -10.05 -13.89
N LYS A 127 -6.62 -9.04 -14.73
CA LYS A 127 -6.30 -9.07 -16.15
C LYS A 127 -4.80 -9.06 -16.43
N GLU A 128 -4.06 -8.20 -15.75
CA GLU A 128 -2.64 -7.96 -16.02
C GLU A 128 -1.70 -8.99 -15.40
N LEU A 129 -2.10 -9.56 -14.25
CA LEU A 129 -1.28 -10.53 -13.51
C LEU A 129 -1.85 -11.96 -13.57
N GLY A 130 -2.94 -12.19 -14.31
CA GLY A 130 -3.57 -13.51 -14.40
C GLY A 130 -4.16 -14.01 -13.09
N LEU A 131 -4.58 -13.10 -12.19
CA LEU A 131 -5.12 -13.42 -10.88
C LEU A 131 -6.63 -13.74 -10.97
N LYS A 132 -7.18 -14.30 -9.89
CA LYS A 132 -8.62 -14.60 -9.74
C LYS A 132 -9.15 -14.03 -8.42
N LEU A 133 -8.82 -12.77 -8.14
CA LEU A 133 -9.30 -12.08 -6.96
C LEU A 133 -10.80 -11.80 -7.08
N LYS A 134 -11.52 -11.91 -5.96
CA LYS A 134 -12.93 -11.53 -5.90
C LYS A 134 -13.04 -10.01 -6.07
N ILE A 135 -13.81 -9.58 -7.07
CA ILE A 135 -14.07 -8.15 -7.31
C ILE A 135 -15.11 -7.68 -6.30
N PRO A 136 -14.86 -6.60 -5.53
CA PRO A 136 -15.86 -6.01 -4.65
C PRO A 136 -17.10 -5.55 -5.44
N VAL A 137 -18.28 -5.79 -4.87
CA VAL A 137 -19.55 -5.30 -5.43
C VAL A 137 -19.98 -4.08 -4.61
N GLY A 138 -20.25 -2.96 -5.28
CA GLY A 138 -20.78 -1.76 -4.61
C GLY A 138 -22.21 -2.01 -4.08
N GLN A 139 -22.62 -1.26 -3.06
CA GLN A 139 -23.94 -1.40 -2.45
C GLN A 139 -25.10 -1.21 -3.44
N ASP A 140 -24.89 -0.48 -4.55
CA ASP A 140 -25.89 -0.25 -5.58
C ASP A 140 -25.97 -1.38 -6.64
N GLN A 141 -25.18 -2.44 -6.50
CA GLN A 141 -25.12 -3.58 -7.42
C GLN A 141 -25.55 -4.90 -6.76
N GLU A 142 -26.21 -4.86 -5.61
CA GLU A 142 -26.85 -6.08 -5.15
C GLU A 142 -27.89 -6.51 -6.16
N PRO A 143 -27.80 -7.72 -6.77
CA PRO A 143 -28.88 -8.25 -7.55
C PRO A 143 -30.08 -8.38 -6.62
N LEU A 144 -31.18 -7.70 -6.95
CA LEU A 144 -32.45 -7.95 -6.32
C LEU A 144 -32.71 -9.46 -6.42
N ILE A 145 -32.51 -10.14 -5.32
CA ILE A 145 -32.87 -11.56 -5.21
C ILE A 145 -34.38 -11.60 -5.45
N LYS A 146 -34.76 -12.14 -6.59
CA LYS A 146 -36.13 -12.55 -6.86
C LYS A 146 -36.36 -13.92 -6.27
#